data_c506d9b1f04db651006136ffa49b8868
#
_entry.id   c506d9b1f04db651006136ffa49b8868
#
_cell.length_a   1.000
_cell.length_b   1.000
_cell.length_c   1.000
_cell.angle_alpha   90.00
_cell.angle_beta   90.00
_cell.angle_gamma   90.00
#
_symmetry.space_group_name_H-M   'P 1'
#
loop_
_entity.id
_entity.type
_entity.pdbx_description
1 polymer ?
#
loop_
_entity_poly.entity_id
_entity_poly.type
_entity_poly.pdbx_seq_one_letter_code
_entity_poly.pdbx_strand_id
1 'polypeptide(L)'
;MGNCFLLETFCFIMSSLTLSFVVSLLIDNEIKKRARRLRRKVIGVGGGGSNAVNRMVETDIQGVEFWVVNTDSQALKSSTVPKTNAIQIGETLTRGLGAGSNPEIGQKAAEESRKSIEDALKGSDMVFVTAGMGGGTGSGAAPVVANVAKTSGILTVGIVTMPFKFEGRQRYNQAMEAVERLRQNVDTLIVIPNDRLLSTVDGALPLQDAFLLADDILRQGVRGICDIIVLPGLINVDFADVRAVMADAGSSLMGIGRATGKNRARDAAAAAISSPLLDLGIDRATGIVWNISGGKDLTLHEVNEAAEVIYDLVDDSALIIFGAVVNPTMQLADGEVAITLIATGFSPFSQSSVEEQRAPRAVAPPQAAPQMPPAQQQQEPSGWGNQQAPPQQPEGGRSAIPSFLRKRMGR
;
A
#
# COMPACT_ATOMS: atom_id res chain seq x y z
N MET A 1 54.31 -40.17 -14.75
CA MET A 1 53.83 -38.89 -15.30
C MET A 1 52.37 -38.55 -14.96
N GLY A 2 51.63 -39.41 -14.26
CA GLY A 2 50.20 -39.17 -13.93
C GLY A 2 49.90 -38.38 -12.68
N ASN A 3 50.85 -38.21 -11.75
CA ASN A 3 50.55 -37.57 -10.44
C ASN A 3 50.72 -36.04 -10.41
N CYS A 4 51.37 -35.46 -11.42
CA CYS A 4 51.57 -34.00 -11.46
C CYS A 4 50.33 -33.25 -11.95
N PHE A 5 49.57 -33.84 -12.88
CA PHE A 5 48.34 -33.23 -13.44
C PHE A 5 47.18 -33.20 -12.44
N LEU A 6 47.11 -34.16 -11.54
CA LEU A 6 46.07 -34.20 -10.48
C LEU A 6 46.30 -33.14 -9.40
N LEU A 7 47.59 -32.87 -9.07
CA LEU A 7 47.93 -31.84 -8.10
C LEU A 7 47.71 -30.41 -8.61
N GLU A 8 47.98 -30.15 -9.88
CA GLU A 8 47.73 -28.82 -10.50
C GLU A 8 46.24 -28.55 -10.62
N THR A 9 45.42 -29.54 -11.05
CA THR A 9 43.94 -29.38 -11.10
C THR A 9 43.33 -29.22 -9.71
N PHE A 10 43.80 -29.91 -8.71
CA PHE A 10 43.36 -29.78 -7.32
C PHE A 10 43.72 -28.41 -6.74
N CYS A 11 44.93 -27.91 -7.03
CA CYS A 11 45.35 -26.57 -6.61
C CYS A 11 44.55 -25.46 -7.29
N PHE A 12 44.19 -25.61 -8.58
CA PHE A 12 43.37 -24.65 -9.31
C PHE A 12 41.89 -24.62 -8.82
N ILE A 13 41.33 -25.78 -8.49
CA ILE A 13 39.95 -25.88 -7.93
C ILE A 13 39.93 -25.32 -6.51
N MET A 14 40.92 -25.59 -5.67
CA MET A 14 41.03 -25.03 -4.32
C MET A 14 41.27 -23.53 -4.35
N SER A 15 42.06 -23.01 -5.29
CA SER A 15 42.26 -21.57 -5.51
C SER A 15 40.97 -20.86 -5.98
N SER A 16 40.21 -21.48 -6.85
CA SER A 16 38.93 -20.95 -7.33
C SER A 16 37.87 -20.93 -6.22
N LEU A 17 37.79 -21.98 -5.38
CA LEU A 17 36.86 -22.04 -4.23
C LEU A 17 37.21 -21.04 -3.14
N THR A 18 38.52 -20.88 -2.83
CA THR A 18 38.96 -19.88 -1.86
C THR A 18 38.74 -18.44 -2.36
N LEU A 19 38.98 -18.19 -3.64
CA LEU A 19 38.71 -16.87 -4.24
C LEU A 19 37.23 -16.53 -4.22
N SER A 20 36.37 -17.49 -4.57
CA SER A 20 34.89 -17.31 -4.51
C SER A 20 34.42 -17.05 -3.07
N PHE A 21 34.97 -17.75 -2.09
CA PHE A 21 34.64 -17.54 -0.67
C PHE A 21 35.12 -16.17 -0.15
N VAL A 22 36.35 -15.76 -0.51
CA VAL A 22 36.92 -14.46 -0.14
C VAL A 22 36.12 -13.32 -0.80
N VAL A 23 35.76 -13.47 -2.07
CA VAL A 23 34.91 -12.48 -2.77
C VAL A 23 33.54 -12.38 -2.12
N SER A 24 32.91 -13.51 -1.76
CA SER A 24 31.64 -13.51 -1.02
C SER A 24 31.76 -12.81 0.33
N LEU A 25 32.84 -13.04 1.06
CA LEU A 25 33.08 -12.43 2.37
C LEU A 25 33.38 -10.92 2.27
N LEU A 26 34.04 -10.48 1.20
CA LEU A 26 34.29 -9.07 0.93
C LEU A 26 33.01 -8.35 0.54
N ILE A 27 32.18 -8.97 -0.29
CA ILE A 27 30.85 -8.44 -0.66
C ILE A 27 29.99 -8.32 0.60
N ASP A 28 29.95 -9.34 1.44
CA ASP A 28 29.21 -9.33 2.71
C ASP A 28 29.69 -8.23 3.67
N ASN A 29 30.99 -7.99 3.73
CA ASN A 29 31.57 -6.90 4.53
C ASN A 29 31.26 -5.51 3.98
N GLU A 30 31.27 -5.33 2.66
CA GLU A 30 30.88 -4.06 2.05
C GLU A 30 29.37 -3.80 2.19
N ILE A 31 28.52 -4.83 2.07
CA ILE A 31 27.08 -4.74 2.39
C ILE A 31 26.89 -4.29 3.84
N LYS A 32 27.57 -4.95 4.79
CA LYS A 32 27.51 -4.60 6.21
C LYS A 32 28.04 -3.20 6.51
N LYS A 33 29.08 -2.73 5.83
CA LYS A 33 29.59 -1.36 5.96
C LYS A 33 28.61 -0.34 5.41
N ARG A 34 27.98 -0.60 4.26
CA ARG A 34 26.99 0.28 3.64
C ARG A 34 25.70 0.32 4.46
N ALA A 35 25.25 -0.83 4.96
CA ALA A 35 24.13 -0.94 5.88
C ALA A 35 24.37 -0.20 7.22
N ARG A 36 25.62 -0.13 7.70
CA ARG A 36 26.00 0.62 8.92
C ARG A 36 26.05 2.14 8.72
N ARG A 37 26.20 2.63 7.49
CA ARG A 37 26.24 4.08 7.20
C ARG A 37 24.87 4.72 7.20
N LEU A 38 23.83 4.03 6.72
CA LEU A 38 22.46 4.54 6.63
C LEU A 38 21.57 3.81 7.63
N ARG A 39 21.03 4.54 8.57
CA ARG A 39 20.09 4.01 9.59
C ARG A 39 18.67 4.12 9.06
N ARG A 40 18.10 2.97 8.71
CA ARG A 40 16.73 2.84 8.23
C ARG A 40 15.89 2.10 9.24
N LYS A 41 14.70 2.63 9.51
CA LYS A 41 13.75 2.00 10.42
C LYS A 41 12.43 1.76 9.74
N VAL A 42 11.80 0.65 10.05
CA VAL A 42 10.41 0.36 9.68
C VAL A 42 9.59 0.36 10.95
N ILE A 43 8.58 1.20 10.99
CA ILE A 43 7.71 1.36 12.16
C ILE A 43 6.32 0.90 11.78
N GLY A 44 5.90 -0.21 12.35
CA GLY A 44 4.54 -0.73 12.24
C GLY A 44 3.63 -0.07 13.27
N VAL A 45 2.60 0.65 12.81
CA VAL A 45 1.68 1.37 13.68
C VAL A 45 0.32 0.69 13.73
N GLY A 46 -0.13 0.37 14.93
CA GLY A 46 -1.38 -0.33 15.19
C GLY A 46 -1.33 -1.83 14.82
N GLY A 47 -2.47 -2.51 14.87
CA GLY A 47 -2.54 -3.96 14.62
C GLY A 47 -2.05 -4.37 13.22
N GLY A 48 -2.60 -3.76 12.17
CA GLY A 48 -2.20 -4.07 10.79
C GLY A 48 -0.73 -3.79 10.52
N GLY A 49 -0.22 -2.61 10.95
CA GLY A 49 1.20 -2.28 10.80
C GLY A 49 2.12 -3.22 11.58
N SER A 50 1.73 -3.61 12.80
CA SER A 50 2.49 -4.58 13.60
C SER A 50 2.55 -5.96 12.94
N ASN A 51 1.45 -6.43 12.35
CA ASN A 51 1.40 -7.71 11.63
C ASN A 51 2.32 -7.69 10.40
N ALA A 52 2.25 -6.62 9.61
CA ALA A 52 3.14 -6.45 8.47
C ALA A 52 4.62 -6.45 8.87
N VAL A 53 4.98 -5.74 9.95
CA VAL A 53 6.37 -5.73 10.46
C VAL A 53 6.79 -7.10 10.98
N ASN A 54 5.95 -7.83 11.70
CA ASN A 54 6.25 -9.18 12.15
C ASN A 54 6.65 -10.10 10.97
N ARG A 55 5.91 -10.01 9.86
CA ARG A 55 6.24 -10.74 8.64
C ARG A 55 7.53 -10.28 7.98
N MET A 56 7.80 -8.97 8.01
CA MET A 56 9.07 -8.43 7.49
C MET A 56 10.28 -8.96 8.27
N VAL A 57 10.13 -9.13 9.58
CA VAL A 57 11.15 -9.76 10.46
C VAL A 57 11.36 -11.23 10.08
N GLU A 58 10.29 -11.99 9.84
CA GLU A 58 10.37 -13.40 9.43
C GLU A 58 11.05 -13.60 8.08
N THR A 59 10.94 -12.62 7.18
CA THR A 59 11.54 -12.67 5.83
C THR A 59 12.94 -12.07 5.74
N ASP A 60 13.54 -11.66 6.87
CA ASP A 60 14.91 -11.15 7.02
C ASP A 60 15.30 -10.07 5.99
N ILE A 61 14.55 -8.96 5.96
CA ILE A 61 14.92 -7.80 5.15
C ILE A 61 16.19 -7.18 5.74
N GLN A 62 17.27 -7.20 4.97
CA GLN A 62 18.59 -6.79 5.41
C GLN A 62 18.75 -5.27 5.60
N GLY A 63 19.50 -4.88 6.61
CA GLY A 63 19.92 -3.49 6.82
C GLY A 63 18.83 -2.53 7.29
N VAL A 64 17.76 -3.05 7.91
CA VAL A 64 16.64 -2.31 8.45
C VAL A 64 16.42 -2.66 9.92
N GLU A 65 16.10 -1.68 10.74
CA GLU A 65 15.72 -1.87 12.15
C GLU A 65 14.18 -1.82 12.26
N PHE A 66 13.59 -2.86 12.84
CA PHE A 66 12.14 -2.99 12.95
C PHE A 66 11.64 -2.50 14.30
N TRP A 67 10.57 -1.71 14.25
CA TRP A 67 9.87 -1.16 15.41
C TRP A 67 8.37 -1.37 15.29
N VAL A 68 7.70 -1.54 16.42
CA VAL A 68 6.22 -1.61 16.49
C VAL A 68 5.69 -0.61 17.52
N VAL A 69 4.62 0.08 17.14
CA VAL A 69 3.96 1.09 17.96
C VAL A 69 2.49 0.74 18.06
N ASN A 70 1.98 0.49 19.26
CA ASN A 70 0.58 0.11 19.45
C ASN A 70 0.03 0.61 20.78
N THR A 71 -1.30 0.81 20.84
CA THR A 71 -2.07 1.06 22.06
C THR A 71 -2.48 -0.23 22.77
N ASP A 72 -2.39 -1.39 22.09
CA ASP A 72 -2.72 -2.71 22.63
C ASP A 72 -1.46 -3.41 23.15
N SER A 73 -1.40 -3.60 24.47
CA SER A 73 -0.27 -4.24 25.14
C SER A 73 -0.16 -5.75 24.84
N GLN A 74 -1.27 -6.41 24.51
CA GLN A 74 -1.25 -7.84 24.16
C GLN A 74 -0.66 -8.06 22.78
N ALA A 75 -1.05 -7.22 21.80
CA ALA A 75 -0.47 -7.25 20.46
C ALA A 75 1.05 -7.01 20.48
N LEU A 76 1.53 -6.11 21.34
CA LEU A 76 2.98 -5.87 21.51
C LEU A 76 3.71 -7.07 22.14
N LYS A 77 3.09 -7.77 23.08
CA LYS A 77 3.69 -8.96 23.70
C LYS A 77 3.83 -10.13 22.74
N SER A 78 2.92 -10.26 21.79
CA SER A 78 2.92 -11.34 20.78
C SER A 78 3.76 -11.01 19.55
N SER A 79 4.32 -9.79 19.46
CA SER A 79 5.17 -9.38 18.34
C SER A 79 6.49 -10.12 18.31
N THR A 80 6.98 -10.43 17.10
CA THR A 80 8.30 -11.03 16.84
C THR A 80 9.45 -10.02 16.97
N VAL A 81 9.12 -8.71 17.02
CA VAL A 81 10.08 -7.63 17.19
C VAL A 81 10.66 -7.65 18.63
N PRO A 82 11.97 -7.36 18.81
CA PRO A 82 12.56 -7.26 20.16
C PRO A 82 11.78 -6.29 21.04
N LYS A 83 11.60 -6.62 22.32
CA LYS A 83 10.82 -5.80 23.26
C LYS A 83 11.38 -4.38 23.43
N THR A 84 12.67 -4.17 23.20
CA THR A 84 13.30 -2.85 23.18
C THR A 84 12.80 -1.95 22.06
N ASN A 85 12.29 -2.55 20.99
CA ASN A 85 11.80 -1.87 19.81
C ASN A 85 10.25 -1.88 19.73
N ALA A 86 9.59 -2.29 20.81
CA ALA A 86 8.14 -2.29 20.93
C ALA A 86 7.71 -1.11 21.84
N ILE A 87 6.98 -0.16 21.28
CA ILE A 87 6.54 1.04 21.99
C ILE A 87 5.03 0.94 22.27
N GLN A 88 4.66 0.89 23.52
CA GLN A 88 3.28 1.09 23.94
C GLN A 88 2.99 2.58 24.00
N ILE A 89 1.96 3.04 23.28
CA ILE A 89 1.52 4.44 23.28
C ILE A 89 0.19 4.59 24.02
N GLY A 90 -0.02 5.76 24.64
CA GLY A 90 -1.25 6.10 25.33
C GLY A 90 -1.50 5.23 26.56
N GLU A 91 -0.48 4.97 27.37
CA GLU A 91 -0.57 4.08 28.54
C GLU A 91 -1.63 4.57 29.53
N THR A 92 -1.70 5.89 29.78
CA THR A 92 -2.69 6.48 30.66
C THR A 92 -4.08 6.52 30.03
N LEU A 93 -4.15 6.84 28.73
CA LEU A 93 -5.40 7.02 28.00
C LEU A 93 -6.10 5.69 27.69
N THR A 94 -5.36 4.70 27.21
CA THR A 94 -5.93 3.41 26.72
C THR A 94 -5.76 2.25 27.69
N ARG A 95 -4.89 2.38 28.69
CA ARG A 95 -4.54 1.34 29.67
C ARG A 95 -4.12 0.01 29.02
N GLY A 96 -3.59 0.07 27.81
CA GLY A 96 -3.19 -1.13 27.05
C GLY A 96 -4.33 -1.91 26.39
N LEU A 97 -5.55 -1.38 26.36
CA LEU A 97 -6.74 -2.04 25.79
C LEU A 97 -7.02 -1.67 24.33
N GLY A 98 -6.17 -0.85 23.72
CA GLY A 98 -6.35 -0.39 22.34
C GLY A 98 -7.14 0.91 22.22
N ALA A 99 -7.25 1.45 21.00
CA ALA A 99 -7.95 2.72 20.70
C ALA A 99 -9.44 2.52 20.31
N GLY A 100 -9.96 1.30 20.31
CA GLY A 100 -11.38 1.01 20.08
C GLY A 100 -11.94 1.52 18.76
N SER A 101 -11.21 1.43 17.66
CA SER A 101 -11.58 1.96 16.33
C SER A 101 -11.79 3.48 16.25
N ASN A 102 -11.38 4.24 17.27
CA ASN A 102 -11.46 5.70 17.26
C ASN A 102 -10.09 6.33 16.96
N PRO A 103 -9.91 6.98 15.78
CA PRO A 103 -8.64 7.60 15.38
C PRO A 103 -8.20 8.75 16.30
N GLU A 104 -9.14 9.48 16.92
CA GLU A 104 -8.78 10.57 17.84
C GLU A 104 -8.09 10.05 19.10
N ILE A 105 -8.54 8.88 19.61
CA ILE A 105 -7.89 8.22 20.75
C ILE A 105 -6.49 7.77 20.35
N GLY A 106 -6.33 7.19 19.14
CA GLY A 106 -5.04 6.79 18.61
C GLY A 106 -4.08 7.97 18.46
N GLN A 107 -4.55 9.11 17.97
CA GLN A 107 -3.78 10.34 17.85
C GLN A 107 -3.32 10.84 19.22
N LYS A 108 -4.24 11.02 20.17
CA LYS A 108 -3.93 11.48 21.55
C LYS A 108 -2.96 10.54 22.25
N ALA A 109 -3.10 9.21 22.05
CA ALA A 109 -2.18 8.22 22.59
C ALA A 109 -0.76 8.38 22.03
N ALA A 110 -0.62 8.68 20.74
CA ALA A 110 0.68 8.94 20.13
C ALA A 110 1.28 10.25 20.61
N GLU A 111 0.46 11.30 20.77
CA GLU A 111 0.92 12.59 21.31
C GLU A 111 1.36 12.49 22.77
N GLU A 112 0.65 11.73 23.61
CA GLU A 112 1.06 11.40 24.98
C GLU A 112 2.47 10.79 25.01
N SER A 113 2.75 9.91 24.06
CA SER A 113 4.01 9.16 23.99
C SER A 113 5.02 9.74 23.00
N ARG A 114 4.85 11.01 22.57
CA ARG A 114 5.65 11.67 21.54
C ARG A 114 7.15 11.58 21.81
N LYS A 115 7.57 11.77 23.05
CA LYS A 115 8.98 11.70 23.44
C LYS A 115 9.58 10.32 23.21
N SER A 116 8.85 9.25 23.54
CA SER A 116 9.29 7.86 23.29
C SER A 116 9.43 7.57 21.80
N ILE A 117 8.54 8.15 20.98
CA ILE A 117 8.61 8.05 19.53
C ILE A 117 9.82 8.83 18.99
N GLU A 118 10.08 10.03 19.47
CA GLU A 118 11.25 10.84 19.12
C GLU A 118 12.57 10.11 19.44
N ASP A 119 12.68 9.54 20.66
CA ASP A 119 13.86 8.78 21.07
C ASP A 119 14.07 7.53 20.19
N ALA A 120 12.99 6.86 19.80
CA ALA A 120 13.06 5.71 18.90
C ALA A 120 13.50 6.09 17.48
N LEU A 121 13.16 7.27 17.00
CA LEU A 121 13.50 7.77 15.66
C LEU A 121 14.91 8.36 15.57
N LYS A 122 15.50 8.70 16.70
CA LYS A 122 16.77 9.43 16.77
C LYS A 122 17.89 8.76 16.02
N GLY A 123 18.58 9.53 15.18
CA GLY A 123 19.71 9.09 14.39
C GLY A 123 19.34 8.20 13.20
N SER A 124 18.08 8.18 12.78
CA SER A 124 17.65 7.55 11.54
C SER A 124 17.82 8.51 10.36
N ASP A 125 18.20 7.99 9.19
CA ASP A 125 18.28 8.73 7.93
C ASP A 125 16.98 8.58 7.12
N MET A 126 16.31 7.44 7.28
CA MET A 126 15.06 7.10 6.59
C MET A 126 14.14 6.29 7.51
N VAL A 127 12.85 6.58 7.44
CA VAL A 127 11.81 5.89 8.20
C VAL A 127 10.65 5.50 7.30
N PHE A 128 10.31 4.22 7.34
CA PHE A 128 9.06 3.70 6.78
C PHE A 128 8.00 3.65 7.86
N VAL A 129 6.87 4.28 7.62
CA VAL A 129 5.69 4.19 8.49
C VAL A 129 4.68 3.29 7.81
N THR A 130 4.44 2.09 8.36
CA THR A 130 3.47 1.14 7.83
C THR A 130 2.28 1.00 8.76
N ALA A 131 1.07 1.07 8.18
CA ALA A 131 -0.16 0.96 8.96
C ALA A 131 -1.33 0.45 8.10
N GLY A 132 -2.27 -0.25 8.72
CA GLY A 132 -3.58 -0.48 8.15
C GLY A 132 -4.51 0.67 8.50
N MET A 133 -5.06 1.35 7.49
CA MET A 133 -5.97 2.48 7.67
C MET A 133 -7.40 2.03 8.01
N GLY A 134 -8.17 2.90 8.65
CA GLY A 134 -9.55 2.62 9.05
C GLY A 134 -9.71 2.06 10.47
N GLY A 135 -8.61 1.74 11.16
CA GLY A 135 -8.60 1.42 12.59
C GLY A 135 -8.32 2.64 13.47
N GLY A 136 -8.44 2.50 14.79
CA GLY A 136 -8.17 3.60 15.73
C GLY A 136 -6.69 3.95 15.81
N THR A 137 -5.85 2.97 16.15
CA THR A 137 -4.40 3.21 16.37
C THR A 137 -3.67 3.53 15.07
N GLY A 138 -3.85 2.72 14.01
CA GLY A 138 -3.18 2.94 12.73
C GLY A 138 -3.52 4.30 12.14
N SER A 139 -4.82 4.61 12.02
CA SER A 139 -5.29 5.87 11.44
C SER A 139 -4.96 7.11 12.26
N GLY A 140 -4.94 6.98 13.60
CA GLY A 140 -4.68 8.12 14.48
C GLY A 140 -3.20 8.36 14.77
N ALA A 141 -2.44 7.29 15.04
CA ALA A 141 -1.06 7.42 15.48
C ALA A 141 -0.07 7.52 14.32
N ALA A 142 -0.32 6.89 13.14
CA ALA A 142 0.62 6.95 12.04
C ALA A 142 0.94 8.37 11.56
N PRO A 143 -0.03 9.31 11.43
CA PRO A 143 0.28 10.70 11.10
C PRO A 143 1.17 11.40 12.13
N VAL A 144 1.00 11.07 13.42
CA VAL A 144 1.83 11.66 14.52
C VAL A 144 3.25 11.11 14.42
N VAL A 145 3.43 9.80 14.26
CA VAL A 145 4.75 9.18 14.09
C VAL A 145 5.48 9.76 12.88
N ALA A 146 4.76 9.88 11.75
CA ALA A 146 5.29 10.47 10.53
C ALA A 146 5.69 11.95 10.72
N ASN A 147 4.87 12.74 11.40
CA ASN A 147 5.16 14.13 11.72
C ASN A 147 6.45 14.27 12.53
N VAL A 148 6.62 13.43 13.54
CA VAL A 148 7.84 13.42 14.36
C VAL A 148 9.08 13.09 13.52
N ALA A 149 8.98 12.12 12.61
CA ALA A 149 10.06 11.75 11.71
C ALA A 149 10.41 12.91 10.74
N LYS A 150 9.40 13.45 10.03
CA LYS A 150 9.57 14.53 9.05
C LYS A 150 10.10 15.80 9.68
N THR A 151 9.59 16.21 10.86
CA THR A 151 10.09 17.40 11.59
C THR A 151 11.53 17.24 12.10
N SER A 152 11.97 16.00 12.27
CA SER A 152 13.38 15.66 12.59
C SER A 152 14.30 15.63 11.36
N GLY A 153 13.81 15.97 10.15
CA GLY A 153 14.58 15.97 8.91
C GLY A 153 14.87 14.57 8.34
N ILE A 154 14.18 13.56 8.81
CA ILE A 154 14.32 12.17 8.38
C ILE A 154 13.45 11.94 7.14
N LEU A 155 13.99 11.32 6.07
CA LEU A 155 13.18 10.95 4.91
C LEU A 155 12.08 9.97 5.35
N THR A 156 10.82 10.40 5.24
CA THR A 156 9.67 9.68 5.79
C THR A 156 8.78 9.15 4.68
N VAL A 157 8.71 7.83 4.56
CA VAL A 157 7.90 7.13 3.55
C VAL A 157 6.75 6.41 4.24
N GLY A 158 5.52 6.79 3.91
CA GLY A 158 4.32 6.08 4.34
C GLY A 158 3.96 4.97 3.36
N ILE A 159 3.76 3.74 3.85
CA ILE A 159 3.24 2.63 3.04
C ILE A 159 2.05 2.03 3.81
N VAL A 160 0.85 2.26 3.31
CA VAL A 160 -0.37 1.96 4.06
C VAL A 160 -1.41 1.21 3.22
N THR A 161 -2.21 0.38 3.88
CA THR A 161 -3.31 -0.33 3.23
C THR A 161 -4.66 0.31 3.54
N MET A 162 -5.52 0.35 2.54
CA MET A 162 -6.93 0.69 2.70
C MET A 162 -7.73 -0.55 3.11
N PRO A 163 -8.78 -0.40 3.92
CA PRO A 163 -9.63 -1.52 4.31
C PRO A 163 -10.35 -2.12 3.09
N PHE A 164 -10.69 -3.39 3.18
CA PHE A 164 -11.57 -4.05 2.21
C PHE A 164 -12.99 -3.49 2.29
N LYS A 165 -13.75 -3.53 1.19
CA LYS A 165 -15.15 -3.06 1.15
C LYS A 165 -16.06 -3.77 2.13
N PHE A 166 -15.81 -5.07 2.39
CA PHE A 166 -16.59 -5.84 3.37
C PHE A 166 -16.40 -5.38 4.82
N GLU A 167 -15.32 -4.64 5.13
CA GLU A 167 -15.08 -4.09 6.46
C GLU A 167 -16.00 -2.90 6.80
N GLY A 168 -16.72 -2.38 5.81
CA GLY A 168 -17.79 -1.41 5.96
C GLY A 168 -17.41 0.04 5.61
N ARG A 169 -18.41 0.83 5.23
CA ARG A 169 -18.25 2.21 4.75
C ARG A 169 -17.65 3.15 5.79
N GLN A 170 -18.02 2.99 7.06
CA GLN A 170 -17.48 3.84 8.13
C GLN A 170 -15.97 3.70 8.24
N ARG A 171 -15.47 2.45 8.18
CA ARG A 171 -14.05 2.16 8.25
C ARG A 171 -13.30 2.70 7.03
N TYR A 172 -13.91 2.62 5.85
CA TYR A 172 -13.37 3.20 4.63
C TYR A 172 -13.27 4.73 4.70
N ASN A 173 -14.31 5.43 5.18
CA ASN A 173 -14.29 6.89 5.33
C ASN A 173 -13.22 7.33 6.32
N GLN A 174 -13.12 6.65 7.46
CA GLN A 174 -12.05 6.91 8.44
C GLN A 174 -10.65 6.70 7.85
N ALA A 175 -10.51 5.68 6.97
CA ALA A 175 -9.25 5.43 6.28
C ALA A 175 -8.90 6.57 5.32
N MET A 176 -9.85 7.07 4.53
CA MET A 176 -9.64 8.20 3.61
C MET A 176 -9.18 9.46 4.34
N GLU A 177 -9.83 9.82 5.45
CA GLU A 177 -9.43 10.96 6.27
C GLU A 177 -8.03 10.77 6.88
N ALA A 178 -7.71 9.55 7.32
CA ALA A 178 -6.40 9.24 7.89
C ALA A 178 -5.29 9.28 6.84
N VAL A 179 -5.54 8.79 5.63
CA VAL A 179 -4.62 8.87 4.48
C VAL A 179 -4.30 10.32 4.15
N GLU A 180 -5.31 11.20 4.11
CA GLU A 180 -5.10 12.63 3.84
C GLU A 180 -4.27 13.32 4.94
N ARG A 181 -4.53 13.00 6.21
CA ARG A 181 -3.72 13.50 7.32
C ARG A 181 -2.28 12.95 7.27
N LEU A 182 -2.10 11.69 6.90
CA LEU A 182 -0.78 11.08 6.78
C LEU A 182 0.00 11.70 5.63
N ARG A 183 -0.64 11.95 4.48
CA ARG A 183 -0.05 12.57 3.29
C ARG A 183 0.63 13.92 3.60
N GLN A 184 0.04 14.71 4.48
CA GLN A 184 0.60 16.00 4.90
C GLN A 184 1.85 15.85 5.79
N ASN A 185 2.05 14.69 6.39
CA ASN A 185 3.09 14.41 7.37
C ASN A 185 4.19 13.45 6.89
N VAL A 186 4.15 13.02 5.65
CA VAL A 186 5.19 12.20 5.01
C VAL A 186 5.82 12.92 3.83
N ASP A 187 6.97 12.46 3.36
CA ASP A 187 7.56 12.92 2.10
C ASP A 187 6.93 12.19 0.92
N THR A 188 6.76 10.89 1.05
CA THR A 188 6.16 10.01 0.03
C THR A 188 5.11 9.13 0.69
N LEU A 189 3.93 9.03 0.09
CA LEU A 189 2.86 8.17 0.56
C LEU A 189 2.43 7.17 -0.52
N ILE A 190 2.62 5.90 -0.24
CA ILE A 190 2.14 4.78 -1.05
C ILE A 190 0.88 4.23 -0.39
N VAL A 191 -0.25 4.28 -1.09
CA VAL A 191 -1.53 3.77 -0.61
C VAL A 191 -1.90 2.52 -1.40
N ILE A 192 -2.13 1.41 -0.72
CA ILE A 192 -2.46 0.11 -1.30
C ILE A 192 -3.96 -0.17 -1.09
N PRO A 193 -4.78 -0.12 -2.16
CA PRO A 193 -6.19 -0.48 -2.04
C PRO A 193 -6.36 -2.00 -1.98
N ASN A 194 -6.72 -2.55 -0.81
CA ASN A 194 -6.84 -4.00 -0.62
C ASN A 194 -7.84 -4.66 -1.59
N ASP A 195 -8.90 -3.94 -2.00
CA ASP A 195 -9.87 -4.46 -2.98
C ASP A 195 -9.24 -4.77 -4.35
N ARG A 196 -8.19 -4.05 -4.74
CA ARG A 196 -7.47 -4.30 -5.99
C ARG A 196 -6.67 -5.60 -5.95
N LEU A 197 -6.22 -6.00 -4.77
CA LEU A 197 -5.53 -7.27 -4.59
C LEU A 197 -6.47 -8.45 -4.80
N LEU A 198 -7.75 -8.32 -4.44
CA LEU A 198 -8.74 -9.38 -4.66
C LEU A 198 -9.04 -9.61 -6.16
N SER A 199 -8.81 -8.61 -7.01
CA SER A 199 -9.01 -8.77 -8.47
C SER A 199 -7.92 -9.58 -9.14
N THR A 200 -6.78 -9.79 -8.49
CA THR A 200 -5.64 -10.57 -9.01
C THR A 200 -5.63 -12.02 -8.56
N VAL A 201 -6.54 -12.39 -7.65
CA VAL A 201 -6.58 -13.72 -7.04
C VAL A 201 -7.90 -14.40 -7.36
N ASP A 202 -7.85 -15.73 -7.50
CA ASP A 202 -9.05 -16.54 -7.71
C ASP A 202 -10.05 -16.37 -6.56
N GLY A 203 -11.35 -16.28 -6.90
CA GLY A 203 -12.43 -16.00 -5.95
C GLY A 203 -12.62 -17.02 -4.81
N ALA A 204 -11.78 -18.06 -4.71
CA ALA A 204 -11.77 -19.08 -3.68
C ALA A 204 -10.76 -18.78 -2.54
N LEU A 205 -10.11 -17.59 -2.51
CA LEU A 205 -9.10 -17.26 -1.50
C LEU A 205 -9.71 -17.21 -0.08
N PRO A 206 -9.18 -17.96 0.90
CA PRO A 206 -9.58 -17.83 2.28
C PRO A 206 -9.37 -16.42 2.83
N LEU A 207 -10.26 -15.96 3.72
CA LEU A 207 -10.18 -14.61 4.29
C LEU A 207 -8.82 -14.34 4.97
N GLN A 208 -8.25 -15.32 5.63
CA GLN A 208 -6.94 -15.20 6.26
C GLN A 208 -5.86 -14.91 5.23
N ASP A 209 -5.88 -15.59 4.10
CA ASP A 209 -4.89 -15.42 3.03
C ASP A 209 -5.03 -14.07 2.33
N ALA A 210 -6.24 -13.49 2.28
CA ALA A 210 -6.44 -12.13 1.77
C ALA A 210 -5.71 -11.06 2.62
N PHE A 211 -5.77 -11.19 3.96
CA PHE A 211 -4.98 -10.31 4.84
C PHE A 211 -3.49 -10.59 4.72
N LEU A 212 -3.10 -11.85 4.58
CA LEU A 212 -1.72 -12.23 4.36
C LEU A 212 -1.15 -11.63 3.08
N LEU A 213 -1.95 -11.55 2.02
CA LEU A 213 -1.58 -10.91 0.77
C LEU A 213 -1.37 -9.40 0.94
N ALA A 214 -2.26 -8.71 1.67
CA ALA A 214 -2.10 -7.28 1.95
C ALA A 214 -0.82 -6.99 2.74
N ASP A 215 -0.52 -7.79 3.76
CA ASP A 215 0.73 -7.69 4.52
C ASP A 215 1.97 -7.96 3.65
N ASP A 216 1.86 -8.91 2.71
CA ASP A 216 2.96 -9.23 1.78
C ASP A 216 3.25 -8.09 0.81
N ILE A 217 2.24 -7.39 0.33
CA ILE A 217 2.44 -6.21 -0.52
C ILE A 217 3.11 -5.07 0.26
N LEU A 218 2.74 -4.83 1.53
CA LEU A 218 3.45 -3.88 2.38
C LEU A 218 4.93 -4.26 2.53
N ARG A 219 5.21 -5.54 2.74
CA ARG A 219 6.56 -6.08 2.81
C ARG A 219 7.32 -5.86 1.49
N GLN A 220 6.71 -6.16 0.35
CA GLN A 220 7.32 -5.97 -0.97
C GLN A 220 7.62 -4.49 -1.23
N GLY A 221 6.74 -3.57 -0.81
CA GLY A 221 6.97 -2.13 -0.92
C GLY A 221 8.18 -1.66 -0.14
N VAL A 222 8.28 -2.04 1.14
CA VAL A 222 9.45 -1.72 1.96
C VAL A 222 10.71 -2.36 1.38
N ARG A 223 10.65 -3.64 1.01
CA ARG A 223 11.78 -4.38 0.44
C ARG A 223 12.27 -3.76 -0.86
N GLY A 224 11.36 -3.42 -1.78
CA GLY A 224 11.71 -2.84 -3.07
C GLY A 224 12.55 -1.57 -2.93
N ILE A 225 12.17 -0.68 -1.99
CA ILE A 225 12.92 0.54 -1.71
C ILE A 225 14.25 0.25 -0.99
N CYS A 226 14.22 -0.67 -0.03
CA CYS A 226 15.43 -1.04 0.72
C CYS A 226 16.47 -1.71 -0.17
N ASP A 227 16.07 -2.61 -1.05
CA ASP A 227 16.96 -3.37 -1.92
C ASP A 227 17.74 -2.43 -2.87
N ILE A 228 17.10 -1.39 -3.39
CA ILE A 228 17.75 -0.37 -4.23
C ILE A 228 18.92 0.29 -3.50
N ILE A 229 18.76 0.57 -2.21
CA ILE A 229 19.74 1.33 -1.40
C ILE A 229 20.81 0.41 -0.78
N VAL A 230 20.43 -0.84 -0.41
CA VAL A 230 21.28 -1.72 0.41
C VAL A 230 22.13 -2.65 -0.43
N LEU A 231 21.51 -3.29 -1.41
CA LEU A 231 22.15 -4.37 -2.14
C LEU A 231 23.16 -3.81 -3.13
N PRO A 232 24.40 -4.32 -3.12
CA PRO A 232 25.35 -3.99 -4.15
C PRO A 232 24.86 -4.65 -5.45
N GLY A 233 24.42 -3.82 -6.37
CA GLY A 233 24.00 -4.24 -7.71
C GLY A 233 25.09 -3.99 -8.75
N LEU A 234 24.79 -4.34 -10.01
CA LEU A 234 25.58 -3.93 -11.16
C LEU A 234 25.50 -2.42 -11.35
N ILE A 235 24.33 -1.85 -11.09
CA ILE A 235 24.06 -0.42 -11.11
C ILE A 235 23.47 -0.07 -9.74
N ASN A 236 24.20 0.75 -9.02
CA ASN A 236 23.86 1.16 -7.67
C ASN A 236 23.27 2.56 -7.69
N VAL A 237 22.19 2.74 -6.94
CA VAL A 237 21.61 4.04 -6.63
C VAL A 237 22.11 4.46 -5.25
N ASP A 238 22.53 5.70 -5.10
CA ASP A 238 22.87 6.23 -3.80
C ASP A 238 21.62 6.77 -3.06
N PHE A 239 21.77 7.01 -1.76
CA PHE A 239 20.66 7.50 -0.96
C PHE A 239 20.25 8.94 -1.31
N ALA A 240 21.17 9.75 -1.83
CA ALA A 240 20.90 11.13 -2.21
C ALA A 240 19.97 11.16 -3.44
N ASP A 241 20.19 10.25 -4.39
CA ASP A 241 19.32 10.11 -5.57
C ASP A 241 17.92 9.67 -5.17
N VAL A 242 17.81 8.62 -4.34
CA VAL A 242 16.49 8.17 -3.83
C VAL A 242 15.79 9.30 -3.08
N ARG A 243 16.53 10.05 -2.25
CA ARG A 243 15.97 11.20 -1.53
C ARG A 243 15.50 12.29 -2.49
N ALA A 244 16.21 12.58 -3.58
CA ALA A 244 15.84 13.60 -4.55
C ALA A 244 14.49 13.30 -5.24
N VAL A 245 14.18 12.02 -5.48
CA VAL A 245 12.90 11.61 -6.08
C VAL A 245 11.77 11.48 -5.04
N MET A 246 12.10 11.12 -3.80
CA MET A 246 11.09 10.78 -2.78
C MET A 246 10.80 11.90 -1.78
N ALA A 247 11.68 12.92 -1.63
CA ALA A 247 11.45 14.04 -0.73
C ALA A 247 10.31 14.92 -1.26
N ASP A 248 9.34 15.20 -0.40
CA ASP A 248 8.14 16.01 -0.71
C ASP A 248 7.39 15.58 -1.98
N ALA A 249 7.51 14.31 -2.38
CA ALA A 249 6.90 13.75 -3.58
C ALA A 249 5.37 13.52 -3.45
N GLY A 250 4.83 13.58 -2.25
CA GLY A 250 3.40 13.45 -2.01
C GLY A 250 2.87 12.03 -2.28
N SER A 251 1.80 11.93 -3.06
CA SER A 251 1.20 10.63 -3.39
C SER A 251 2.05 9.89 -4.41
N SER A 252 2.26 8.60 -4.16
CA SER A 252 3.07 7.73 -5.01
C SER A 252 2.38 6.38 -5.20
N LEU A 253 2.65 5.75 -6.31
CA LEU A 253 2.12 4.45 -6.69
C LEU A 253 3.27 3.46 -6.84
N MET A 254 2.99 2.18 -6.64
CA MET A 254 3.96 1.12 -6.76
C MET A 254 3.43 0.02 -7.66
N GLY A 255 4.27 -0.45 -8.58
CA GLY A 255 4.02 -1.61 -9.40
C GLY A 255 5.08 -2.69 -9.18
N ILE A 256 4.66 -3.94 -9.20
CA ILE A 256 5.55 -5.08 -9.09
C ILE A 256 5.20 -6.06 -10.20
N GLY A 257 6.20 -6.45 -10.97
CA GLY A 257 6.05 -7.45 -12.02
C GLY A 257 7.11 -8.54 -11.89
N ARG A 258 6.73 -9.76 -12.21
CA ARG A 258 7.63 -10.93 -12.25
C ARG A 258 7.36 -11.73 -13.49
N ALA A 259 8.41 -12.22 -14.10
CA ALA A 259 8.30 -13.09 -15.27
C ALA A 259 9.48 -14.03 -15.40
N THR A 260 9.24 -15.10 -16.17
CA THR A 260 10.24 -16.12 -16.51
C THR A 260 10.25 -16.33 -18.02
N GLY A 261 11.31 -16.92 -18.56
CA GLY A 261 11.38 -17.27 -19.98
C GLY A 261 12.27 -16.34 -20.80
N LYS A 262 12.11 -16.34 -22.13
CA LYS A 262 13.02 -15.62 -23.04
C LYS A 262 12.87 -14.10 -23.00
N ASN A 263 11.65 -13.59 -22.79
CA ASN A 263 11.34 -12.14 -22.75
C ASN A 263 11.04 -11.69 -21.33
N ARG A 264 11.57 -12.40 -20.32
CA ARG A 264 11.23 -12.22 -18.89
C ARG A 264 11.37 -10.79 -18.40
N ALA A 265 12.37 -10.04 -18.85
CA ALA A 265 12.58 -8.67 -18.42
C ALA A 265 11.50 -7.71 -18.97
N ARG A 266 11.19 -7.85 -20.27
CA ARG A 266 10.11 -7.10 -20.93
C ARG A 266 8.73 -7.44 -20.33
N ASP A 267 8.47 -8.73 -20.14
CA ASP A 267 7.19 -9.21 -19.58
C ASP A 267 7.04 -8.77 -18.09
N ALA A 268 8.13 -8.78 -17.32
CA ALA A 268 8.15 -8.27 -15.95
C ALA A 268 7.91 -6.76 -15.90
N ALA A 269 8.50 -5.98 -16.82
CA ALA A 269 8.26 -4.54 -16.92
C ALA A 269 6.79 -4.25 -17.26
N ALA A 270 6.24 -4.94 -18.27
CA ALA A 270 4.84 -4.82 -18.66
C ALA A 270 3.90 -5.22 -17.48
N ALA A 271 4.20 -6.29 -16.76
CA ALA A 271 3.46 -6.72 -15.59
C ALA A 271 3.54 -5.69 -14.44
N ALA A 272 4.70 -5.07 -14.22
CA ALA A 272 4.86 -4.03 -13.20
C ALA A 272 4.01 -2.80 -13.52
N ILE A 273 4.00 -2.34 -14.77
CA ILE A 273 3.22 -1.19 -15.23
C ILE A 273 1.72 -1.50 -15.21
N SER A 274 1.34 -2.71 -15.62
CA SER A 274 -0.06 -3.17 -15.61
C SER A 274 -0.54 -3.63 -14.23
N SER A 275 0.28 -3.42 -13.18
CA SER A 275 -0.08 -3.80 -11.81
C SER A 275 -1.36 -3.08 -11.38
N PRO A 276 -2.34 -3.78 -10.79
CA PRO A 276 -3.58 -3.16 -10.29
C PRO A 276 -3.33 -2.14 -9.17
N LEU A 277 -2.11 -2.04 -8.68
CA LEU A 277 -1.67 -1.03 -7.72
C LEU A 277 -1.34 0.32 -8.38
N LEU A 278 -1.14 0.34 -9.71
CA LEU A 278 -0.88 1.54 -10.53
C LEU A 278 -2.16 2.01 -11.23
N ASP A 279 -3.13 2.50 -10.48
CA ASP A 279 -4.49 2.83 -10.96
C ASP A 279 -4.55 4.04 -11.91
N LEU A 280 -3.58 4.96 -11.81
CA LEU A 280 -3.60 6.26 -12.52
C LEU A 280 -2.72 6.29 -13.78
N GLY A 281 -2.03 5.19 -14.10
CA GLY A 281 -0.97 5.21 -15.12
C GLY A 281 0.28 5.95 -14.64
N ILE A 282 1.41 5.70 -15.27
CA ILE A 282 2.71 6.33 -14.93
C ILE A 282 3.02 7.57 -15.75
N ASP A 283 2.17 7.92 -16.70
CA ASP A 283 2.28 9.06 -17.62
C ASP A 283 2.31 10.42 -16.92
N ARG A 284 1.81 10.51 -15.69
CA ARG A 284 1.76 11.74 -14.88
C ARG A 284 2.78 11.78 -13.75
N ALA A 285 3.65 10.79 -13.66
CA ALA A 285 4.67 10.75 -12.63
C ALA A 285 5.75 11.80 -12.91
N THR A 286 6.14 12.57 -11.89
CA THR A 286 7.26 13.52 -11.98
C THR A 286 8.59 12.88 -11.63
N GLY A 287 8.56 11.74 -10.94
CA GLY A 287 9.75 10.96 -10.61
C GLY A 287 9.45 9.47 -10.62
N ILE A 288 10.40 8.69 -11.07
CA ILE A 288 10.31 7.22 -11.10
C ILE A 288 11.58 6.63 -10.53
N VAL A 289 11.38 5.69 -9.62
CA VAL A 289 12.44 4.80 -9.14
C VAL A 289 12.05 3.38 -9.51
N TRP A 290 12.88 2.71 -10.29
CA TRP A 290 12.63 1.33 -10.62
C TRP A 290 13.85 0.46 -10.41
N ASN A 291 13.63 -0.79 -10.05
CA ASN A 291 14.67 -1.75 -9.77
C ASN A 291 14.38 -3.07 -10.50
N ILE A 292 15.38 -3.59 -11.18
CA ILE A 292 15.37 -4.92 -11.74
C ILE A 292 16.21 -5.85 -10.88
N SER A 293 15.64 -6.99 -10.53
CA SER A 293 16.29 -8.02 -9.73
C SER A 293 16.25 -9.35 -10.47
N GLY A 294 17.39 -9.98 -10.59
CA GLY A 294 17.50 -11.25 -11.31
C GLY A 294 18.64 -12.12 -10.80
N GLY A 295 18.78 -13.29 -11.41
CA GLY A 295 19.91 -14.19 -11.18
C GLY A 295 21.20 -13.69 -11.85
N LYS A 296 22.27 -14.49 -11.75
CA LYS A 296 23.56 -14.20 -12.41
C LYS A 296 23.51 -14.21 -13.92
N ASP A 297 22.43 -14.71 -14.49
CA ASP A 297 22.13 -14.85 -15.90
C ASP A 297 21.45 -13.60 -16.50
N LEU A 298 21.20 -12.56 -15.66
CA LEU A 298 20.62 -11.29 -16.13
C LEU A 298 21.60 -10.57 -17.06
N THR A 299 21.16 -10.30 -18.29
CA THR A 299 21.97 -9.65 -19.33
C THR A 299 21.68 -8.17 -19.44
N LEU A 300 22.64 -7.40 -19.98
CA LEU A 300 22.45 -5.97 -20.26
C LEU A 300 21.33 -5.73 -21.29
N HIS A 301 21.17 -6.65 -22.24
CA HIS A 301 20.12 -6.57 -23.24
C HIS A 301 18.72 -6.65 -22.62
N GLU A 302 18.52 -7.57 -21.68
CA GLU A 302 17.27 -7.69 -20.92
C GLU A 302 16.96 -6.43 -20.09
N VAL A 303 17.99 -5.84 -19.48
CA VAL A 303 17.82 -4.57 -18.75
C VAL A 303 17.39 -3.44 -19.67
N ASN A 304 17.97 -3.36 -20.87
CA ASN A 304 17.61 -2.35 -21.86
C ASN A 304 16.19 -2.55 -22.39
N GLU A 305 15.78 -3.79 -22.70
CA GLU A 305 14.40 -4.11 -23.10
C GLU A 305 13.37 -3.72 -22.02
N ALA A 306 13.68 -3.94 -20.76
CA ALA A 306 12.81 -3.51 -19.66
C ALA A 306 12.74 -1.99 -19.54
N ALA A 307 13.87 -1.30 -19.72
CA ALA A 307 13.96 0.14 -19.70
C ALA A 307 13.13 0.79 -20.81
N GLU A 308 13.21 0.26 -22.05
CA GLU A 308 12.42 0.74 -23.19
C GLU A 308 10.92 0.72 -22.88
N VAL A 309 10.41 -0.38 -22.31
CA VAL A 309 8.98 -0.51 -21.96
C VAL A 309 8.55 0.53 -20.92
N ILE A 310 9.42 0.86 -19.97
CA ILE A 310 9.12 1.86 -18.92
C ILE A 310 9.18 3.26 -19.53
N TYR A 311 10.21 3.58 -20.31
CA TYR A 311 10.43 4.91 -20.87
C TYR A 311 9.38 5.32 -21.91
N ASP A 312 8.84 4.36 -22.68
CA ASP A 312 7.76 4.61 -23.64
C ASP A 312 6.46 5.14 -23.00
N LEU A 313 6.31 4.98 -21.68
CA LEU A 313 5.09 5.32 -20.94
C LEU A 313 5.27 6.46 -19.95
N VAL A 314 6.46 7.00 -19.84
CA VAL A 314 6.81 8.03 -18.86
C VAL A 314 7.02 9.37 -19.56
N ASP A 315 6.66 10.47 -18.90
CA ASP A 315 6.92 11.81 -19.39
C ASP A 315 8.44 12.07 -19.54
N ASP A 316 8.86 12.66 -20.67
CA ASP A 316 10.27 12.97 -20.97
C ASP A 316 10.94 13.86 -19.92
N SER A 317 10.15 14.62 -19.15
CA SER A 317 10.62 15.51 -18.09
C SER A 317 10.78 14.83 -16.73
N ALA A 318 10.32 13.58 -16.59
CA ALA A 318 10.36 12.86 -15.32
C ALA A 318 11.80 12.50 -14.91
N LEU A 319 12.11 12.66 -13.62
CA LEU A 319 13.37 12.19 -13.07
C LEU A 319 13.34 10.68 -12.89
N ILE A 320 14.11 9.95 -13.70
CA ILE A 320 14.14 8.49 -13.66
C ILE A 320 15.43 8.00 -13.01
N ILE A 321 15.28 7.18 -11.99
CA ILE A 321 16.38 6.52 -11.29
C ILE A 321 16.17 5.01 -11.40
N PHE A 322 17.23 4.28 -11.81
CA PHE A 322 17.14 2.85 -11.89
C PHE A 322 18.29 2.12 -11.20
N GLY A 323 17.98 0.96 -10.65
CA GLY A 323 18.93 0.04 -10.06
C GLY A 323 18.84 -1.35 -10.70
N ALA A 324 19.97 -2.04 -10.76
CA ALA A 324 20.03 -3.43 -11.22
C ALA A 324 20.75 -4.28 -10.18
N VAL A 325 20.02 -5.21 -9.57
CA VAL A 325 20.51 -6.09 -8.51
C VAL A 325 20.58 -7.51 -9.02
N VAL A 326 21.78 -8.07 -9.00
CA VAL A 326 22.01 -9.50 -9.24
C VAL A 326 22.27 -10.17 -7.90
N ASN A 327 21.28 -10.87 -7.38
CA ASN A 327 21.39 -11.52 -6.07
C ASN A 327 21.03 -13.00 -6.16
N PRO A 328 21.99 -13.91 -5.96
CA PRO A 328 21.74 -15.35 -5.96
C PRO A 328 20.92 -15.83 -4.75
N THR A 329 20.76 -14.98 -3.71
CA THR A 329 20.02 -15.33 -2.49
C THR A 329 18.58 -14.79 -2.47
N MET A 330 18.16 -14.07 -3.51
CA MET A 330 16.75 -13.70 -3.64
C MET A 330 15.91 -14.97 -3.81
N GLN A 331 14.73 -14.98 -3.18
CA GLN A 331 13.72 -16.02 -3.35
C GLN A 331 13.04 -15.89 -4.73
N LEU A 332 13.84 -15.83 -5.78
CA LEU A 332 13.41 -15.88 -7.16
C LEU A 332 13.59 -17.32 -7.63
N ALA A 333 12.65 -17.81 -8.42
CA ALA A 333 12.82 -19.09 -9.10
C ALA A 333 13.98 -18.99 -10.11
N ASP A 334 14.57 -20.12 -10.46
CA ASP A 334 15.62 -20.17 -11.47
C ASP A 334 15.13 -19.54 -12.78
N GLY A 335 15.85 -18.53 -13.28
CA GLY A 335 15.47 -17.80 -14.47
C GLY A 335 14.34 -16.79 -14.30
N GLU A 336 13.91 -16.47 -13.11
CA GLU A 336 12.92 -15.42 -12.84
C GLU A 336 13.57 -14.03 -12.75
N VAL A 337 12.89 -13.03 -13.30
CA VAL A 337 13.22 -11.60 -13.15
C VAL A 337 12.06 -10.91 -12.45
N ALA A 338 12.38 -10.06 -11.47
CA ALA A 338 11.41 -9.23 -10.77
C ALA A 338 11.74 -7.75 -10.99
N ILE A 339 10.72 -6.96 -11.31
CA ILE A 339 10.82 -5.51 -11.45
C ILE A 339 9.89 -4.87 -10.44
N THR A 340 10.45 -3.94 -9.66
CA THR A 340 9.70 -3.07 -8.75
C THR A 340 9.82 -1.65 -9.28
N LEU A 341 8.67 -1.00 -9.49
CA LEU A 341 8.56 0.36 -9.99
C LEU A 341 7.80 1.20 -8.99
N ILE A 342 8.32 2.39 -8.68
CA ILE A 342 7.71 3.38 -7.80
C ILE A 342 7.61 4.68 -8.58
N ALA A 343 6.38 5.10 -8.85
CA ALA A 343 6.08 6.36 -9.51
C ALA A 343 5.65 7.39 -8.48
N THR A 344 6.24 8.58 -8.51
CA THR A 344 6.06 9.63 -7.51
C THR A 344 5.56 10.92 -8.13
N GLY A 345 5.07 11.85 -7.31
CA GLY A 345 4.69 13.18 -7.73
C GLY A 345 3.30 13.28 -8.35
N PHE A 346 2.40 12.36 -8.02
CA PHE A 346 1.01 12.47 -8.44
C PHE A 346 0.31 13.62 -7.71
N SER A 347 -0.38 14.48 -8.48
CA SER A 347 -1.25 15.49 -7.90
C SER A 347 -2.31 14.84 -7.02
N PRO A 348 -2.78 15.54 -5.95
CA PRO A 348 -3.76 14.97 -5.03
C PRO A 348 -4.95 14.37 -5.79
N PHE A 349 -5.40 13.23 -5.33
CA PHE A 349 -6.59 12.51 -5.80
C PHE A 349 -7.76 13.51 -5.86
N SER A 350 -8.00 14.14 -7.00
CA SER A 350 -9.23 14.89 -7.21
C SER A 350 -10.32 13.84 -7.39
N GLN A 351 -11.29 13.80 -6.46
CA GLN A 351 -12.48 12.95 -6.49
C GLN A 351 -13.34 13.15 -7.76
N SER A 352 -12.94 14.05 -8.66
CA SER A 352 -13.66 14.38 -9.89
C SER A 352 -13.79 13.23 -10.89
N SER A 353 -12.93 12.22 -10.85
CA SER A 353 -13.03 11.10 -11.82
C SER A 353 -14.06 10.02 -11.45
N VAL A 354 -14.52 9.98 -10.19
CA VAL A 354 -15.56 9.03 -9.76
C VAL A 354 -16.95 9.64 -9.83
N GLU A 355 -17.06 10.97 -9.71
CA GLU A 355 -18.34 11.69 -9.84
C GLU A 355 -18.74 11.91 -11.30
N GLU A 356 -17.79 12.06 -12.21
CA GLU A 356 -18.08 12.25 -13.64
C GLU A 356 -18.67 10.99 -14.32
N GLN A 357 -18.42 9.80 -13.77
CA GLN A 357 -19.09 8.56 -14.21
C GLN A 357 -20.43 8.29 -13.51
N ARG A 358 -20.79 9.08 -12.50
CA ARG A 358 -22.06 9.00 -11.76
C ARG A 358 -23.01 10.16 -12.01
N ALA A 359 -22.64 11.16 -12.81
CA ALA A 359 -23.60 12.15 -13.24
C ALA A 359 -24.71 11.43 -14.02
N PRO A 360 -25.93 11.41 -13.54
CA PRO A 360 -27.03 10.87 -14.32
C PRO A 360 -27.07 11.70 -15.61
N ARG A 361 -26.89 10.99 -16.73
CA ARG A 361 -27.09 11.58 -18.07
C ARG A 361 -28.34 12.39 -17.99
N ALA A 362 -28.23 13.73 -18.01
CA ALA A 362 -29.34 14.64 -17.95
C ALA A 362 -30.32 14.21 -19.07
N VAL A 363 -31.43 13.63 -18.65
CA VAL A 363 -32.52 13.35 -19.55
C VAL A 363 -32.95 14.73 -20.02
N ALA A 364 -32.74 15.02 -21.29
CA ALA A 364 -33.20 16.25 -21.92
C ALA A 364 -34.67 16.41 -21.58
N PRO A 365 -35.13 17.61 -21.15
CA PRO A 365 -36.55 17.84 -20.87
C PRO A 365 -37.34 17.47 -22.11
N PRO A 366 -38.50 16.79 -21.97
CA PRO A 366 -39.34 16.46 -23.10
C PRO A 366 -39.64 17.73 -23.87
N GLN A 367 -39.36 17.74 -25.16
CA GLN A 367 -39.76 18.83 -26.05
C GLN A 367 -41.28 19.02 -25.91
N ALA A 368 -41.68 20.23 -25.58
CA ALA A 368 -43.07 20.63 -25.50
C ALA A 368 -43.82 20.26 -26.80
N ALA A 369 -44.87 19.47 -26.69
CA ALA A 369 -45.75 19.16 -27.79
C ALA A 369 -46.37 20.47 -28.38
N PRO A 370 -46.60 20.55 -29.68
CA PRO A 370 -47.19 21.73 -30.32
C PRO A 370 -48.54 22.06 -29.71
N GLN A 371 -48.71 23.29 -29.24
CA GLN A 371 -50.00 23.80 -28.74
C GLN A 371 -51.01 23.85 -29.89
N MET A 372 -52.11 23.13 -29.75
CA MET A 372 -53.28 23.28 -30.60
C MET A 372 -54.03 24.57 -30.23
N PRO A 373 -54.65 25.31 -31.21
CA PRO A 373 -55.38 26.53 -30.97
C PRO A 373 -56.68 26.27 -30.20
N PRO A 374 -57.17 27.27 -29.44
CA PRO A 374 -58.33 27.12 -28.56
C PRO A 374 -59.62 26.90 -29.33
N ALA A 375 -60.38 25.86 -29.00
CA ALA A 375 -61.71 25.60 -29.49
C ALA A 375 -62.76 26.53 -28.78
N GLN A 376 -63.58 27.08 -29.54
CA GLN A 376 -64.66 28.02 -29.16
C GLN A 376 -65.67 27.39 -28.20
N GLN A 377 -66.10 28.20 -27.22
CA GLN A 377 -67.12 27.90 -26.26
C GLN A 377 -68.45 27.79 -26.99
N GLN A 378 -69.19 26.73 -26.76
CA GLN A 378 -70.66 26.69 -26.98
C GLN A 378 -71.32 26.57 -25.62
N GLN A 379 -72.30 27.46 -25.44
CA GLN A 379 -73.20 27.65 -24.29
C GLN A 379 -74.22 26.52 -24.12
N GLU A 380 -74.48 26.23 -22.92
CA GLU A 380 -75.51 25.59 -22.12
C GLU A 380 -76.81 25.06 -22.81
N PRO A 381 -77.61 24.19 -22.13
CA PRO A 381 -78.41 24.65 -21.00
C PRO A 381 -78.64 23.69 -19.81
N SER A 382 -79.01 24.36 -18.72
CA SER A 382 -79.55 23.99 -17.42
C SER A 382 -80.50 22.79 -17.31
N GLY A 383 -80.41 22.08 -16.16
CA GLY A 383 -81.59 21.35 -15.68
C GLY A 383 -81.33 20.29 -14.60
N TRP A 384 -81.64 20.67 -13.36
CA TRP A 384 -82.25 19.90 -12.26
C TRP A 384 -81.72 18.59 -11.73
N GLY A 385 -81.53 18.52 -10.39
CA GLY A 385 -81.72 17.29 -9.63
C GLY A 385 -80.87 17.10 -8.37
N ASN A 386 -81.38 17.71 -7.32
CA ASN A 386 -81.05 17.51 -5.93
C ASN A 386 -81.16 16.04 -5.50
N GLN A 387 -80.20 15.48 -4.78
CA GLN A 387 -80.47 14.54 -3.66
C GLN A 387 -79.29 14.39 -2.71
N GLN A 388 -79.63 14.52 -1.44
CA GLN A 388 -78.82 14.54 -0.23
C GLN A 388 -78.30 13.13 0.21
N ALA A 389 -77.14 13.13 0.73
CA ALA A 389 -76.55 12.53 1.97
C ALA A 389 -77.01 11.12 2.45
N PRO A 390 -76.36 10.44 3.36
CA PRO A 390 -75.70 10.95 4.57
C PRO A 390 -74.34 10.26 4.94
N PRO A 391 -73.73 10.64 6.10
CA PRO A 391 -72.39 10.28 6.47
C PRO A 391 -72.35 9.01 7.32
N GLN A 392 -71.25 8.32 7.24
CA GLN A 392 -70.90 7.31 8.27
C GLN A 392 -69.47 7.47 8.77
N GLN A 393 -69.38 7.38 10.05
CA GLN A 393 -68.19 7.47 10.92
C GLN A 393 -67.39 6.15 11.03
N PRO A 394 -66.27 6.13 11.76
CA PRO A 394 -65.16 5.21 11.57
C PRO A 394 -65.16 4.06 12.59
N GLU A 395 -64.62 2.96 12.20
CA GLU A 395 -64.14 1.89 13.11
C GLU A 395 -62.79 1.39 12.53
N GLY A 396 -61.73 1.40 13.23
CA GLY A 396 -61.45 0.56 14.40
C GLY A 396 -60.39 -0.43 14.01
N GLY A 397 -59.13 -0.16 14.41
CA GLY A 397 -57.92 -0.85 14.05
C GLY A 397 -57.88 -2.37 14.27
N ARG A 398 -56.90 -2.98 13.63
CA ARG A 398 -56.16 -4.14 14.10
C ARG A 398 -54.93 -4.37 13.21
N SER A 399 -53.76 -4.18 13.80
CA SER A 399 -52.47 -4.53 13.22
C SER A 399 -52.41 -6.05 12.93
N ALA A 400 -52.17 -6.43 11.69
CA ALA A 400 -51.91 -7.79 11.28
C ALA A 400 -50.41 -8.06 11.32
N ILE A 401 -50.00 -8.95 12.24
CA ILE A 401 -48.64 -9.51 12.35
C ILE A 401 -48.39 -10.42 11.14
N PRO A 402 -47.29 -10.26 10.38
CA PRO A 402 -46.97 -11.12 9.26
C PRO A 402 -46.75 -12.57 9.64
N SER A 403 -47.21 -13.49 8.80
CA SER A 403 -47.34 -14.96 9.05
C SER A 403 -46.01 -15.69 9.29
N PHE A 404 -44.86 -15.10 9.05
CA PHE A 404 -43.55 -15.74 9.30
C PHE A 404 -43.10 -15.72 10.78
N LEU A 405 -43.76 -14.94 11.64
CA LEU A 405 -43.45 -14.87 13.08
C LEU A 405 -44.22 -15.88 13.94
N ARG A 406 -45.20 -16.60 13.37
CA ARG A 406 -46.00 -17.61 14.10
C ARG A 406 -45.35 -18.99 14.25
N LYS A 407 -44.21 -19.24 13.65
CA LYS A 407 -43.60 -20.59 13.60
C LYS A 407 -42.47 -20.83 14.60
N ARG A 408 -42.25 -19.94 15.57
CA ARG A 408 -41.12 -20.08 16.54
C ARG A 408 -41.48 -20.06 18.02
N MET A 409 -42.76 -20.21 18.34
CA MET A 409 -43.17 -20.46 19.74
C MET A 409 -43.99 -21.73 19.81
N GLY A 410 -43.30 -22.88 19.84
CA GLY A 410 -43.94 -24.19 20.03
C GLY A 410 -42.96 -25.31 19.75
N ARG A 411 -41.94 -25.45 20.59
CA ARG A 411 -41.40 -26.70 21.15
C ARG A 411 -40.28 -26.35 22.12
#